data_ee6a233be2bde502364b07f11604ba4e
#
_entry.id   ee6a233be2bde502364b07f11604ba4e
#
_cell.length_a   1.000
_cell.length_b   1.000
_cell.length_c   1.000
_cell.angle_alpha   90.00
_cell.angle_beta   90.00
_cell.angle_gamma   90.00
#
_symmetry.space_group_name_H-M   'P 1'
#
loop_
_entity.id
_entity.type
_entity.pdbx_description
1 polymer ?
#
loop_
_entity_poly.entity_id
_entity_poly.type
_entity_poly.pdbx_seq_one_letter_code
_entity_poly.pdbx_strand_id
1 'polypeptide(L)'
;MAGNASNIEVIPSSASLGVDVLGFDIKDFSDEEFEVIHQAWLDHLILRIRGQDIDDHAHREFAKRFGPLELSPKTKFTGKPWLPDFPEMSQITNKKVNGVPIGTLGNADAYWHTDMSYIDTPPKASLLHAFEVPPTGGDTHFLNMYEALDHLPKHLRDAVDGKTIKHQNVFSSDGSVRRGMTKPESDDPRDWPGAVHPIVRTHPETKRKALFLGRRIKAYVMELPVDESDDLLDELWNHATSHPEWTWSQKWNVSDLIMWDNRCAMHSRDGFDGKHIRLMHRTVLLGDKPF
;
A
#
# COMPACT_ATOMS: atom_id res chain seq x y z
N MET A 1 -31.42 -27.88 -0.96
CA MET A 1 -30.43 -27.70 -2.06
C MET A 1 -29.07 -27.82 -1.41
N ALA A 2 -28.26 -28.80 -1.79
CA ALA A 2 -26.91 -28.95 -1.25
C ALA A 2 -26.09 -27.75 -1.74
N GLY A 3 -25.62 -26.96 -0.80
CA GLY A 3 -24.69 -25.88 -1.12
C GLY A 3 -23.45 -26.49 -1.79
N ASN A 4 -23.09 -25.98 -2.97
CA ASN A 4 -21.78 -26.26 -3.55
C ASN A 4 -20.74 -25.90 -2.47
N ALA A 5 -19.96 -26.88 -2.04
CA ALA A 5 -18.77 -26.58 -1.26
C ALA A 5 -17.92 -25.61 -2.06
N SER A 6 -17.58 -24.47 -1.47
CA SER A 6 -16.75 -23.46 -2.11
C SER A 6 -15.44 -24.12 -2.54
N ASN A 7 -15.10 -24.01 -3.82
CA ASN A 7 -13.84 -24.52 -4.37
C ASN A 7 -12.67 -23.53 -4.13
N ILE A 8 -12.82 -22.62 -3.18
CA ILE A 8 -11.78 -21.63 -2.89
C ILE A 8 -10.63 -22.34 -2.19
N GLU A 9 -9.45 -22.18 -2.75
CA GLU A 9 -8.20 -22.63 -2.17
C GLU A 9 -7.31 -21.40 -1.87
N VAL A 10 -6.86 -21.29 -0.63
CA VAL A 10 -5.94 -20.25 -0.18
C VAL A 10 -4.56 -20.88 -0.03
N ILE A 11 -3.63 -20.49 -0.90
CA ILE A 11 -2.27 -21.04 -0.96
C ILE A 11 -1.27 -19.98 -0.46
N PRO A 12 -0.74 -20.12 0.77
CA PRO A 12 0.29 -19.22 1.29
C PRO A 12 1.54 -19.21 0.41
N SER A 13 2.16 -18.05 0.28
CA SER A 13 3.48 -17.93 -0.35
C SER A 13 4.58 -18.56 0.52
N SER A 14 5.79 -18.67 -0.01
CA SER A 14 6.96 -19.09 0.79
C SER A 14 7.51 -18.00 1.71
N ALA A 15 7.04 -16.75 1.57
CA ALA A 15 7.38 -15.64 2.45
C ALA A 15 6.40 -15.56 3.63
N SER A 16 6.69 -14.69 4.60
CA SER A 16 5.83 -14.48 5.77
C SER A 16 4.53 -13.71 5.49
N LEU A 17 4.24 -13.40 4.23
CA LEU A 17 3.04 -12.69 3.77
C LEU A 17 2.70 -13.08 2.34
N GLY A 18 1.45 -12.84 1.95
CA GLY A 18 0.93 -13.08 0.59
C GLY A 18 0.37 -14.48 0.39
N VAL A 19 -0.80 -14.54 -0.25
CA VAL A 19 -1.47 -15.78 -0.65
C VAL A 19 -1.98 -15.70 -2.06
N ASP A 20 -2.00 -16.84 -2.76
CA ASP A 20 -2.81 -17.06 -3.94
C ASP A 20 -4.20 -17.52 -3.54
N VAL A 21 -5.22 -16.90 -4.11
CA VAL A 21 -6.60 -17.33 -3.99
C VAL A 21 -7.03 -17.96 -5.31
N LEU A 22 -7.34 -19.25 -5.29
CA LEU A 22 -7.78 -20.01 -6.45
C LEU A 22 -9.26 -20.34 -6.32
N GLY A 23 -9.93 -20.55 -7.46
CA GLY A 23 -11.34 -20.95 -7.50
C GLY A 23 -12.32 -19.85 -7.06
N PHE A 24 -11.89 -18.59 -7.01
CA PHE A 24 -12.70 -17.44 -6.63
C PHE A 24 -12.94 -16.51 -7.83
N ASP A 25 -14.20 -16.17 -8.08
CA ASP A 25 -14.61 -15.17 -9.08
C ASP A 25 -15.18 -13.94 -8.36
N ILE A 26 -14.51 -12.80 -8.48
CA ILE A 26 -14.94 -11.56 -7.81
C ILE A 26 -16.25 -10.96 -8.36
N LYS A 27 -16.80 -11.51 -9.44
CA LYS A 27 -18.11 -11.12 -9.99
C LYS A 27 -19.27 -11.94 -9.43
N ASP A 28 -18.98 -13.14 -8.90
CA ASP A 28 -20.00 -14.08 -8.44
C ASP A 28 -19.48 -14.87 -7.23
N PHE A 29 -19.81 -14.44 -6.03
CA PHE A 29 -19.38 -15.07 -4.78
C PHE A 29 -20.43 -14.89 -3.67
N SER A 30 -20.51 -15.84 -2.77
CA SER A 30 -21.38 -15.79 -1.62
C SER A 30 -20.78 -15.01 -0.43
N ASP A 31 -21.59 -14.75 0.59
CA ASP A 31 -21.12 -14.13 1.83
C ASP A 31 -20.14 -15.04 2.57
N GLU A 32 -20.36 -16.36 2.55
CA GLU A 32 -19.47 -17.36 3.15
C GLU A 32 -18.09 -17.36 2.45
N GLU A 33 -18.07 -17.26 1.13
CA GLU A 33 -16.85 -17.16 0.35
C GLU A 33 -16.10 -15.84 0.64
N PHE A 34 -16.85 -14.75 0.78
CA PHE A 34 -16.25 -13.48 1.19
C PHE A 34 -15.59 -13.56 2.56
N GLU A 35 -16.18 -14.22 3.55
CA GLU A 35 -15.58 -14.40 4.86
C GLU A 35 -14.25 -15.18 4.79
N VAL A 36 -14.15 -16.20 3.93
CA VAL A 36 -12.89 -16.92 3.69
C VAL A 36 -11.81 -15.97 3.12
N ILE A 37 -12.18 -15.14 2.14
CA ILE A 37 -11.28 -14.17 1.53
C ILE A 37 -10.86 -13.09 2.53
N HIS A 38 -11.81 -12.58 3.33
CA HIS A 38 -11.52 -11.56 4.34
C HIS A 38 -10.58 -12.10 5.41
N GLN A 39 -10.82 -13.32 5.91
CA GLN A 39 -9.92 -13.95 6.88
C GLN A 39 -8.53 -14.21 6.29
N ALA A 40 -8.45 -14.70 5.04
CA ALA A 40 -7.18 -14.90 4.36
C ALA A 40 -6.39 -13.59 4.22
N TRP A 41 -7.06 -12.48 3.94
CA TRP A 41 -6.43 -11.16 3.91
C TRP A 41 -5.87 -10.74 5.28
N LEU A 42 -6.63 -10.93 6.37
CA LEU A 42 -6.18 -10.60 7.72
C LEU A 42 -4.99 -11.47 8.18
N ASP A 43 -4.99 -12.73 7.80
CA ASP A 43 -3.94 -13.68 8.19
C ASP A 43 -2.64 -13.49 7.38
N HIS A 44 -2.77 -13.12 6.10
CA HIS A 44 -1.64 -13.11 5.17
C HIS A 44 -1.31 -11.73 4.57
N LEU A 45 -2.00 -10.67 4.94
CA LEU A 45 -1.76 -9.26 4.58
C LEU A 45 -1.97 -8.93 3.09
N ILE A 46 -1.68 -9.85 2.17
CA ILE A 46 -1.75 -9.65 0.72
C ILE A 46 -2.56 -10.78 0.08
N LEU A 47 -3.59 -10.42 -0.67
CA LEU A 47 -4.31 -11.36 -1.54
C LEU A 47 -3.86 -11.18 -2.99
N ARG A 48 -3.57 -12.28 -3.68
CA ARG A 48 -3.41 -12.32 -5.12
C ARG A 48 -4.51 -13.19 -5.73
N ILE A 49 -5.32 -12.58 -6.60
CA ILE A 49 -6.40 -13.25 -7.33
C ILE A 49 -6.08 -13.08 -8.82
N ARG A 50 -5.62 -14.15 -9.47
CA ARG A 50 -5.17 -14.11 -10.85
C ARG A 50 -6.31 -14.31 -11.83
N GLY A 51 -6.13 -13.80 -13.06
CA GLY A 51 -7.02 -14.08 -14.19
C GLY A 51 -8.43 -13.50 -14.02
N GLN A 52 -8.59 -12.44 -13.26
CA GLN A 52 -9.86 -11.76 -13.04
C GLN A 52 -10.17 -10.82 -14.22
N ASP A 53 -10.91 -11.32 -15.21
CA ASP A 53 -11.39 -10.51 -16.33
C ASP A 53 -12.61 -9.70 -15.90
N ILE A 54 -12.34 -8.56 -15.28
CA ILE A 54 -13.34 -7.67 -14.67
C ILE A 54 -13.23 -6.25 -15.19
N ASP A 55 -14.35 -5.55 -15.15
CA ASP A 55 -14.43 -4.11 -15.39
C ASP A 55 -14.28 -3.31 -14.06
N ASP A 56 -14.25 -2.00 -14.20
CA ASP A 56 -14.15 -1.09 -13.04
C ASP A 56 -15.35 -1.17 -12.10
N HIS A 57 -16.53 -1.57 -12.62
CA HIS A 57 -17.72 -1.74 -11.80
C HIS A 57 -17.55 -2.96 -10.87
N ALA A 58 -17.16 -4.11 -11.40
CA ALA A 58 -16.93 -5.32 -10.61
C ALA A 58 -15.79 -5.10 -9.59
N HIS A 59 -14.69 -4.46 -10.01
CA HIS A 59 -13.60 -4.08 -9.10
C HIS A 59 -14.12 -3.23 -7.93
N ARG A 60 -14.92 -2.19 -8.21
CA ARG A 60 -15.49 -1.30 -7.21
C ARG A 60 -16.42 -2.04 -6.24
N GLU A 61 -17.34 -2.86 -6.75
CA GLU A 61 -18.30 -3.57 -5.91
C GLU A 61 -17.62 -4.61 -5.01
N PHE A 62 -16.60 -5.31 -5.53
CA PHE A 62 -15.77 -6.18 -4.69
C PHE A 62 -15.04 -5.41 -3.59
N ALA A 63 -14.39 -4.30 -3.94
CA ALA A 63 -13.69 -3.48 -2.96
C ALA A 63 -14.61 -2.97 -1.83
N LYS A 64 -15.84 -2.60 -2.14
CA LYS A 64 -16.85 -2.13 -1.17
C LYS A 64 -17.21 -3.18 -0.11
N ARG A 65 -17.02 -4.47 -0.39
CA ARG A 65 -17.26 -5.54 0.59
C ARG A 65 -16.32 -5.40 1.81
N PHE A 66 -15.12 -4.87 1.61
CA PHE A 66 -14.16 -4.64 2.68
C PHE A 66 -14.38 -3.32 3.43
N GLY A 67 -15.24 -2.44 2.94
CA GLY A 67 -15.58 -1.17 3.58
C GLY A 67 -15.75 0.01 2.62
N PRO A 68 -15.97 1.22 3.15
CA PRO A 68 -16.14 2.41 2.34
C PRO A 68 -14.89 2.74 1.52
N LEU A 69 -15.11 3.18 0.28
CA LEU A 69 -14.03 3.63 -0.60
C LEU A 69 -13.69 5.10 -0.35
N GLU A 70 -12.42 5.42 -0.50
CA GLU A 70 -11.93 6.78 -0.46
C GLU A 70 -11.91 7.38 -1.86
N LEU A 71 -12.26 8.66 -2.01
CA LEU A 71 -12.09 9.37 -3.27
C LEU A 71 -10.60 9.38 -3.66
N SER A 72 -10.32 9.20 -4.96
CA SER A 72 -8.94 9.27 -5.43
C SER A 72 -8.30 10.63 -5.10
N PRO A 73 -6.98 10.70 -4.85
CA PRO A 73 -6.31 11.95 -4.53
C PRO A 73 -6.58 13.06 -5.54
N LYS A 74 -6.59 12.75 -6.84
CA LYS A 74 -6.92 13.74 -7.87
C LYS A 74 -8.34 14.28 -7.71
N THR A 75 -9.31 13.41 -7.47
CA THR A 75 -10.71 13.82 -7.25
C THR A 75 -10.83 14.72 -6.03
N LYS A 76 -10.19 14.35 -4.92
CA LYS A 76 -10.19 15.16 -3.68
C LYS A 76 -9.63 16.56 -3.90
N PHE A 77 -8.50 16.68 -4.61
CA PHE A 77 -7.82 17.97 -4.75
C PHE A 77 -8.34 18.84 -5.90
N THR A 78 -8.92 18.26 -6.95
CA THR A 78 -9.28 18.99 -8.16
C THR A 78 -10.77 18.95 -8.49
N GLY A 79 -11.54 18.11 -7.82
CA GLY A 79 -12.93 17.80 -8.18
C GLY A 79 -13.09 17.04 -9.51
N LYS A 80 -11.97 16.66 -10.16
CA LYS A 80 -11.98 16.01 -11.48
C LYS A 80 -11.38 14.60 -11.37
N PRO A 81 -12.18 13.54 -11.50
CA PRO A 81 -11.68 12.16 -11.43
C PRO A 81 -10.78 11.81 -12.63
N TRP A 82 -10.01 10.73 -12.49
CA TRP A 82 -9.31 10.09 -13.60
C TRP A 82 -10.28 9.36 -14.52
N LEU A 83 -11.24 8.67 -13.92
CA LEU A 83 -12.33 7.94 -14.57
C LEU A 83 -13.62 8.64 -14.19
N PRO A 84 -14.37 9.25 -15.14
CA PRO A 84 -15.54 10.07 -14.83
C PRO A 84 -16.60 9.36 -13.98
N ASP A 85 -16.86 8.08 -14.25
CA ASP A 85 -17.87 7.28 -13.55
C ASP A 85 -17.39 6.64 -12.25
N PHE A 86 -16.07 6.76 -11.94
CA PHE A 86 -15.42 6.14 -10.79
C PHE A 86 -14.51 7.14 -10.08
N PRO A 87 -15.07 8.11 -9.35
CA PRO A 87 -14.29 9.18 -8.71
C PRO A 87 -13.34 8.69 -7.60
N GLU A 88 -13.58 7.51 -7.05
CA GLU A 88 -12.75 6.80 -6.08
C GLU A 88 -11.54 6.09 -6.73
N MET A 89 -11.56 5.85 -8.04
CA MET A 89 -10.48 5.11 -8.71
C MET A 89 -9.34 6.01 -9.16
N SER A 90 -8.13 5.49 -9.03
CA SER A 90 -6.91 6.06 -9.59
C SER A 90 -6.40 5.21 -10.75
N GLN A 91 -5.97 5.86 -11.83
CA GLN A 91 -5.17 5.21 -12.88
C GLN A 91 -3.67 5.31 -12.52
N ILE A 92 -3.04 4.16 -12.35
CA ILE A 92 -1.61 4.02 -12.08
C ILE A 92 -0.94 3.64 -13.40
N THR A 93 -0.41 4.64 -14.11
CA THR A 93 0.08 4.43 -15.49
C THR A 93 1.08 5.49 -15.93
N ASN A 94 1.98 5.10 -16.85
CA ASN A 94 2.82 5.99 -17.63
C ASN A 94 2.18 6.41 -18.97
N LYS A 95 0.98 5.93 -19.28
CA LYS A 95 0.27 6.19 -20.56
C LYS A 95 -0.09 7.66 -20.71
N LYS A 96 0.08 8.16 -21.93
CA LYS A 96 -0.33 9.52 -22.32
C LYS A 96 -1.27 9.44 -23.52
N VAL A 97 -2.26 10.33 -23.55
CA VAL A 97 -3.15 10.53 -24.71
C VAL A 97 -2.90 11.95 -25.22
N ASN A 98 -2.52 12.08 -26.49
CA ASN A 98 -2.13 13.37 -27.10
C ASN A 98 -1.06 14.12 -26.27
N GLY A 99 -0.08 13.39 -25.70
CA GLY A 99 0.99 13.95 -24.87
C GLY A 99 0.60 14.24 -23.41
N VAL A 100 -0.69 14.10 -23.05
CA VAL A 100 -1.19 14.39 -21.69
C VAL A 100 -1.24 13.10 -20.89
N PRO A 101 -0.63 13.04 -19.68
CA PRO A 101 -0.75 11.89 -18.79
C PRO A 101 -2.20 11.62 -18.40
N ILE A 102 -2.65 10.38 -18.52
CA ILE A 102 -3.99 9.94 -18.10
C ILE A 102 -4.02 9.31 -16.71
N GLY A 103 -2.89 9.23 -16.03
CA GLY A 103 -2.76 8.67 -14.69
C GLY A 103 -1.55 9.23 -13.95
N THR A 104 -1.09 8.51 -12.95
CA THR A 104 -0.02 8.91 -12.04
C THR A 104 1.03 7.80 -11.88
N LEU A 105 2.16 8.13 -11.23
CA LEU A 105 3.31 7.29 -10.87
C LEU A 105 4.23 6.85 -12.01
N GLY A 106 4.00 7.23 -13.27
CA GLY A 106 4.94 7.01 -14.37
C GLY A 106 5.61 5.63 -14.37
N ASN A 107 6.86 5.59 -14.84
CA ASN A 107 7.67 4.36 -14.99
C ASN A 107 8.90 4.30 -14.04
N ALA A 108 9.09 5.26 -13.15
CA ALA A 108 10.17 5.28 -12.16
C ALA A 108 9.96 4.26 -11.03
N ASP A 109 11.02 3.99 -10.29
CA ASP A 109 10.92 3.24 -9.03
C ASP A 109 10.04 3.98 -8.03
N ALA A 110 9.36 3.22 -7.18
CA ALA A 110 8.76 3.74 -5.97
C ALA A 110 9.46 3.09 -4.77
N TYR A 111 10.06 3.93 -3.92
CA TYR A 111 10.74 3.45 -2.70
C TYR A 111 9.75 2.80 -1.73
N TRP A 112 10.27 1.99 -0.81
CA TRP A 112 9.48 1.41 0.27
C TRP A 112 8.65 2.46 1.00
N HIS A 113 7.35 2.22 1.13
CA HIS A 113 6.44 3.14 1.79
C HIS A 113 5.13 2.47 2.23
N THR A 114 4.47 3.16 3.16
CA THR A 114 3.06 2.96 3.48
C THR A 114 2.25 4.03 2.76
N ASP A 115 1.18 3.64 2.05
CA ASP A 115 0.33 4.59 1.32
C ASP A 115 -0.28 5.62 2.27
N MET A 116 -0.19 6.90 1.86
CA MET A 116 -0.83 8.06 2.50
C MET A 116 -0.61 8.15 4.02
N SER A 117 0.49 7.62 4.55
CA SER A 117 0.84 7.73 5.98
C SER A 117 0.93 9.15 6.50
N TYR A 118 1.01 10.13 5.60
CA TYR A 118 1.12 11.57 5.89
C TYR A 118 -0.23 12.27 6.15
N ILE A 119 -1.35 11.55 6.22
CA ILE A 119 -2.67 12.07 6.63
C ILE A 119 -3.11 11.42 7.95
N ASP A 120 -4.03 12.08 8.66
CA ASP A 120 -4.47 11.65 10.01
C ASP A 120 -5.12 10.26 10.02
N THR A 121 -5.80 9.90 8.94
CA THR A 121 -6.47 8.61 8.76
C THR A 121 -5.96 7.93 7.48
N PRO A 122 -4.79 7.29 7.52
CA PRO A 122 -4.27 6.55 6.36
C PRO A 122 -5.22 5.44 5.94
N PRO A 123 -5.30 5.13 4.62
CA PRO A 123 -6.17 4.06 4.15
C PRO A 123 -5.83 2.71 4.78
N LYS A 124 -6.87 1.88 4.99
CA LYS A 124 -6.66 0.54 5.53
C LYS A 124 -6.12 -0.43 4.50
N ALA A 125 -6.54 -0.29 3.24
CA ALA A 125 -6.14 -1.19 2.16
C ALA A 125 -6.20 -0.51 0.81
N SER A 126 -5.50 -1.08 -0.17
CA SER A 126 -5.62 -0.76 -1.59
C SER A 126 -5.82 -2.04 -2.39
N LEU A 127 -6.64 -1.94 -3.45
CA LEU A 127 -6.81 -2.99 -4.45
C LEU A 127 -6.28 -2.46 -5.78
N LEU A 128 -5.47 -3.25 -6.48
CA LEU A 128 -4.84 -2.88 -7.74
C LEU A 128 -5.09 -3.96 -8.80
N HIS A 129 -5.80 -3.61 -9.87
CA HIS A 129 -6.13 -4.49 -10.98
C HIS A 129 -5.32 -4.13 -12.22
N ALA A 130 -4.74 -5.13 -12.89
CA ALA A 130 -3.80 -4.96 -13.99
C ALA A 130 -4.48 -5.09 -15.37
N PHE A 131 -4.42 -4.04 -16.19
CA PHE A 131 -4.92 -4.01 -17.57
C PHE A 131 -3.80 -4.16 -18.62
N GLU A 132 -2.69 -3.46 -18.43
CA GLU A 132 -1.50 -3.56 -19.29
C GLU A 132 -0.26 -3.67 -18.38
N VAL A 133 0.64 -4.62 -18.69
CA VAL A 133 1.86 -4.84 -17.91
C VAL A 133 3.09 -4.84 -18.82
N PRO A 134 4.22 -4.28 -18.41
CA PRO A 134 5.45 -4.37 -19.19
C PRO A 134 5.98 -5.81 -19.19
N PRO A 135 6.74 -6.24 -20.21
CA PRO A 135 7.29 -7.59 -20.28
C PRO A 135 8.35 -7.87 -19.19
N THR A 136 8.98 -6.81 -18.65
CA THR A 136 9.99 -6.89 -17.60
C THR A 136 9.95 -5.63 -16.74
N GLY A 137 10.23 -5.77 -15.44
CA GLY A 137 10.17 -4.69 -14.46
C GLY A 137 8.74 -4.30 -14.09
N GLY A 138 8.60 -3.28 -13.26
CA GLY A 138 7.31 -2.84 -12.75
C GLY A 138 6.72 -3.78 -11.70
N ASP A 139 7.50 -4.73 -11.17
CA ASP A 139 7.12 -5.62 -10.09
C ASP A 139 6.80 -4.80 -8.84
N THR A 140 5.91 -5.31 -8.02
CA THR A 140 5.57 -4.69 -6.73
C THR A 140 6.00 -5.60 -5.60
N HIS A 141 6.75 -5.05 -4.65
CA HIS A 141 7.24 -5.77 -3.48
C HIS A 141 6.47 -5.34 -2.25
N PHE A 142 6.19 -6.28 -1.36
CA PHE A 142 5.48 -6.06 -0.11
C PHE A 142 6.33 -6.57 1.05
N LEU A 143 6.34 -5.85 2.17
CA LEU A 143 7.12 -6.12 3.34
C LEU A 143 6.21 -6.26 4.56
N ASN A 144 6.41 -7.35 5.33
CA ASN A 144 5.63 -7.66 6.53
C ASN A 144 6.12 -6.84 7.73
N MET A 145 5.34 -5.84 8.13
CA MET A 145 5.70 -4.97 9.24
C MET A 145 5.38 -5.56 10.62
N TYR A 146 4.66 -6.69 10.68
CA TYR A 146 4.56 -7.49 11.89
C TYR A 146 5.89 -8.19 12.18
N GLU A 147 6.47 -8.88 11.18
CA GLU A 147 7.77 -9.54 11.31
C GLU A 147 8.87 -8.53 11.67
N ALA A 148 8.84 -7.36 11.02
CA ALA A 148 9.79 -6.29 11.33
C ALA A 148 9.71 -5.84 12.80
N LEU A 149 8.54 -5.84 13.41
CA LEU A 149 8.38 -5.52 14.83
C LEU A 149 8.73 -6.71 15.73
N ASP A 150 8.25 -7.92 15.39
CA ASP A 150 8.41 -9.11 16.24
C ASP A 150 9.88 -9.49 16.40
N HIS A 151 10.71 -9.26 15.36
CA HIS A 151 12.15 -9.50 15.35
C HIS A 151 13.01 -8.26 15.65
N LEU A 152 12.39 -7.15 16.07
CA LEU A 152 13.13 -5.93 16.38
C LEU A 152 14.12 -6.16 17.53
N PRO A 153 15.42 -5.85 17.36
CA PRO A 153 16.41 -5.94 18.43
C PRO A 153 15.98 -5.18 19.67
N LYS A 154 16.36 -5.70 20.86
CA LYS A 154 15.89 -5.13 22.13
C LYS A 154 16.15 -3.62 22.26
N HIS A 155 17.31 -3.15 21.85
CA HIS A 155 17.65 -1.72 21.93
C HIS A 155 16.75 -0.86 21.06
N LEU A 156 16.39 -1.32 19.84
CA LEU A 156 15.45 -0.61 18.96
C LEU A 156 14.02 -0.70 19.50
N ARG A 157 13.62 -1.85 20.05
CA ARG A 157 12.31 -2.02 20.67
C ARG A 157 12.11 -1.06 21.84
N ASP A 158 13.14 -0.94 22.71
CA ASP A 158 13.11 0.01 23.83
C ASP A 158 13.12 1.46 23.31
N ALA A 159 13.83 1.74 22.23
CA ALA A 159 13.91 3.07 21.63
C ALA A 159 12.61 3.55 20.99
N VAL A 160 11.76 2.66 20.48
CA VAL A 160 10.49 3.02 19.81
C VAL A 160 9.28 2.99 20.73
N ASP A 161 9.43 2.47 21.96
CA ASP A 161 8.31 2.31 22.88
C ASP A 161 7.68 3.66 23.24
N GLY A 162 6.38 3.78 22.99
CA GLY A 162 5.59 4.99 23.21
C GLY A 162 5.94 6.19 22.33
N LYS A 163 6.87 6.05 21.34
CA LYS A 163 7.28 7.16 20.48
C LYS A 163 6.39 7.34 19.27
N THR A 164 6.39 8.57 18.76
CA THR A 164 5.63 8.97 17.58
C THR A 164 6.54 9.45 16.45
N ILE A 165 6.09 9.25 15.22
CA ILE A 165 6.83 9.62 14.01
C ILE A 165 5.97 10.56 13.15
N LYS A 166 6.57 11.66 12.68
CA LYS A 166 5.99 12.55 11.68
C LYS A 166 6.26 12.00 10.29
N HIS A 167 5.20 11.91 9.49
CA HIS A 167 5.24 11.51 8.08
C HIS A 167 5.02 12.74 7.21
N GLN A 168 6.06 13.20 6.53
CA GLN A 168 5.96 14.38 5.65
C GLN A 168 5.05 14.12 4.43
N ASN A 169 4.36 15.16 3.97
CA ASN A 169 3.41 15.07 2.84
C ASN A 169 3.92 15.72 1.53
N VAL A 170 5.14 16.22 1.48
CA VAL A 170 5.68 16.99 0.34
C VAL A 170 6.21 16.09 -0.77
N PHE A 171 6.99 15.04 -0.41
CA PHE A 171 7.54 14.11 -1.38
C PHE A 171 6.61 12.93 -1.67
N SER A 172 6.62 12.48 -2.91
CA SER A 172 6.01 11.24 -3.37
C SER A 172 6.90 10.04 -3.08
N SER A 173 6.41 8.82 -3.35
CA SER A 173 7.18 7.57 -3.16
C SER A 173 8.33 7.39 -4.18
N ASP A 174 8.33 8.14 -5.27
CA ASP A 174 9.43 8.20 -6.24
C ASP A 174 10.46 9.30 -5.92
N GLY A 175 10.34 9.97 -4.77
CA GLY A 175 11.21 11.07 -4.34
C GLY A 175 10.92 12.43 -5.01
N SER A 176 9.94 12.51 -5.91
CA SER A 176 9.54 13.79 -6.51
C SER A 176 8.66 14.61 -5.58
N VAL A 177 8.65 15.94 -5.76
CA VAL A 177 7.71 16.82 -5.06
C VAL A 177 6.29 16.55 -5.57
N ARG A 178 5.37 16.29 -4.66
CA ARG A 178 3.98 16.02 -5.00
C ARG A 178 3.33 17.25 -5.64
N ARG A 179 2.51 17.00 -6.65
CA ARG A 179 1.79 18.05 -7.35
C ARG A 179 0.97 18.91 -6.39
N GLY A 180 1.17 20.22 -6.45
CA GLY A 180 0.50 21.20 -5.59
C GLY A 180 1.15 21.40 -4.21
N MET A 181 2.29 20.73 -3.95
CA MET A 181 3.07 20.95 -2.75
C MET A 181 4.28 21.82 -3.06
N THR A 182 4.71 22.59 -2.05
CA THR A 182 5.94 23.39 -2.10
C THR A 182 6.92 22.83 -1.06
N LYS A 183 8.17 22.64 -1.49
CA LYS A 183 9.23 22.24 -0.58
C LYS A 183 9.48 23.37 0.43
N PRO A 184 9.52 23.10 1.76
CA PRO A 184 9.95 24.08 2.75
C PRO A 184 11.36 24.61 2.46
N GLU A 185 11.64 25.84 2.84
CA GLU A 185 12.99 26.43 2.73
C GLU A 185 13.97 25.80 3.73
N SER A 186 13.47 25.38 4.89
CA SER A 186 14.25 24.70 5.91
C SER A 186 14.46 23.22 5.59
N ASP A 187 15.66 22.73 5.81
CA ASP A 187 15.96 21.30 5.76
C ASP A 187 15.63 20.54 7.05
N ASP A 188 15.28 21.26 8.12
CA ASP A 188 14.87 20.66 9.38
C ASP A 188 13.56 19.89 9.24
N PRO A 189 13.52 18.56 9.55
CA PRO A 189 12.32 17.75 9.39
C PRO A 189 11.17 18.21 10.30
N ARG A 190 11.45 18.98 11.33
CA ARG A 190 10.43 19.56 12.24
C ARG A 190 9.56 20.62 11.55
N ASP A 191 10.07 21.26 10.51
CA ASP A 191 9.36 22.31 9.74
C ASP A 191 8.53 21.71 8.58
N TRP A 192 8.68 20.40 8.29
CA TRP A 192 7.97 19.75 7.20
C TRP A 192 6.55 19.38 7.60
N PRO A 193 5.54 19.73 6.78
CA PRO A 193 4.15 19.39 7.06
C PRO A 193 3.87 17.89 6.92
N GLY A 194 2.94 17.37 7.73
CA GLY A 194 2.53 15.97 7.67
C GLY A 194 1.87 15.50 8.96
N ALA A 195 1.35 14.28 8.95
CA ALA A 195 0.69 13.69 10.11
C ALA A 195 1.70 13.03 11.06
N VAL A 196 1.30 12.94 12.33
CA VAL A 196 2.07 12.28 13.40
C VAL A 196 1.31 11.04 13.85
N HIS A 197 2.01 9.89 13.87
CA HIS A 197 1.46 8.58 14.22
C HIS A 197 2.38 7.85 15.21
N PRO A 198 1.88 6.84 15.95
CA PRO A 198 2.75 5.96 16.73
C PRO A 198 3.69 5.19 15.78
N ILE A 199 4.95 5.00 16.18
CA ILE A 199 5.91 4.15 15.44
C ILE A 199 5.46 2.69 15.50
N VAL A 200 4.89 2.26 16.60
CA VAL A 200 4.27 0.94 16.78
C VAL A 200 2.77 1.13 16.83
N ARG A 201 2.07 0.74 15.77
CA ARG A 201 0.61 0.83 15.71
C ARG A 201 -0.05 -0.50 16.04
N THR A 202 -1.25 -0.45 16.61
CA THR A 202 -2.11 -1.63 16.79
C THR A 202 -3.05 -1.77 15.59
N HIS A 203 -3.10 -2.97 15.01
CA HIS A 203 -4.04 -3.28 13.95
C HIS A 203 -5.47 -3.39 14.52
N PRO A 204 -6.47 -2.65 14.00
CA PRO A 204 -7.79 -2.55 14.65
C PRO A 204 -8.60 -3.85 14.63
N GLU A 205 -8.39 -4.73 13.66
CA GLU A 205 -9.10 -6.01 13.56
C GLU A 205 -8.34 -7.15 14.25
N THR A 206 -7.07 -7.40 13.88
CA THR A 206 -6.28 -8.52 14.41
C THR A 206 -5.71 -8.27 15.82
N LYS A 207 -5.66 -7.02 16.28
CA LYS A 207 -5.02 -6.56 17.52
C LYS A 207 -3.50 -6.77 17.59
N ARG A 208 -2.88 -7.30 16.52
CA ARG A 208 -1.42 -7.40 16.41
C ARG A 208 -0.81 -6.00 16.31
N LYS A 209 0.43 -5.89 16.77
CA LYS A 209 1.22 -4.66 16.63
C LYS A 209 2.16 -4.76 15.44
N ALA A 210 2.34 -3.66 14.72
CA ALA A 210 3.22 -3.56 13.56
C ALA A 210 4.08 -2.29 13.63
N LEU A 211 5.29 -2.31 13.06
CA LEU A 211 6.03 -1.08 12.81
C LEU A 211 5.30 -0.24 11.75
N PHE A 212 5.22 1.07 11.97
CA PHE A 212 4.56 2.01 11.07
C PHE A 212 5.51 3.14 10.67
N LEU A 213 6.41 2.86 9.72
CA LEU A 213 7.52 3.75 9.33
C LEU A 213 7.15 4.76 8.22
N GLY A 214 6.09 4.51 7.46
CA GLY A 214 5.62 5.44 6.42
C GLY A 214 6.61 5.60 5.26
N ARG A 215 7.32 6.71 5.19
CA ARG A 215 8.40 7.01 4.23
C ARG A 215 9.61 7.54 4.97
N ARG A 216 10.83 7.10 4.57
CA ARG A 216 12.08 7.52 5.25
C ARG A 216 12.37 9.02 5.05
N ILE A 217 12.13 9.53 3.86
CA ILE A 217 12.55 10.89 3.48
C ILE A 217 11.85 11.94 4.36
N LYS A 218 12.64 12.74 5.10
CA LYS A 218 12.15 13.77 6.02
C LYS A 218 11.14 13.27 7.08
N ALA A 219 11.15 11.96 7.38
CA ALA A 219 10.48 11.44 8.58
C ALA A 219 11.21 11.92 9.83
N TYR A 220 10.48 12.06 10.95
CA TYR A 220 11.05 12.60 12.19
C TYR A 220 10.37 11.99 13.42
N VAL A 221 11.18 11.44 14.33
CA VAL A 221 10.69 10.94 15.64
C VAL A 221 10.53 12.13 16.57
N MET A 222 9.29 12.42 16.99
CA MET A 222 8.90 13.68 17.62
C MET A 222 9.59 13.96 18.95
N GLU A 223 9.96 12.91 19.68
CA GLU A 223 10.49 13.00 21.04
C GLU A 223 12.04 13.02 21.10
N LEU A 224 12.72 13.10 19.94
CA LEU A 224 14.18 13.04 19.85
C LEU A 224 14.78 14.32 19.26
N PRO A 225 16.06 14.63 19.55
CA PRO A 225 16.86 15.50 18.69
C PRO A 225 16.90 15.01 17.25
N VAL A 226 17.16 15.92 16.28
CA VAL A 226 17.06 15.59 14.85
C VAL A 226 18.09 14.52 14.44
N ASP A 227 19.31 14.61 14.92
CA ASP A 227 20.40 13.65 14.68
C ASP A 227 20.08 12.28 15.27
N GLU A 228 19.65 12.21 16.51
CA GLU A 228 19.23 10.95 17.15
C GLU A 228 18.01 10.32 16.45
N SER A 229 17.08 11.17 15.98
CA SER A 229 15.93 10.73 15.20
C SER A 229 16.36 10.13 13.86
N ASP A 230 17.30 10.75 13.16
CA ASP A 230 17.79 10.27 11.88
C ASP A 230 18.53 8.93 12.05
N ASP A 231 19.40 8.81 13.05
CA ASP A 231 20.12 7.58 13.36
C ASP A 231 19.14 6.43 13.67
N LEU A 232 18.18 6.66 14.57
CA LEU A 232 17.17 5.65 14.91
C LEU A 232 16.32 5.24 13.70
N LEU A 233 15.90 6.19 12.87
CA LEU A 233 15.12 5.88 11.68
C LEU A 233 15.94 5.09 10.66
N ASP A 234 17.22 5.39 10.48
CA ASP A 234 18.09 4.64 9.57
C ASP A 234 18.29 3.19 10.06
N GLU A 235 18.46 2.97 11.36
CA GLU A 235 18.53 1.63 11.93
C GLU A 235 17.22 0.86 11.74
N LEU A 236 16.06 1.48 12.01
CA LEU A 236 14.74 0.86 11.85
C LEU A 236 14.46 0.49 10.38
N TRP A 237 14.78 1.38 9.46
CA TRP A 237 14.61 1.14 8.02
C TRP A 237 15.55 0.03 7.53
N ASN A 238 16.82 0.06 7.93
CA ASN A 238 17.77 -0.98 7.59
C ASN A 238 17.32 -2.34 8.13
N HIS A 239 16.90 -2.40 9.40
CA HIS A 239 16.36 -3.62 9.97
C HIS A 239 15.14 -4.12 9.18
N ALA A 240 14.13 -3.29 8.94
CA ALA A 240 12.92 -3.72 8.26
C ALA A 240 13.17 -4.22 6.82
N THR A 241 14.07 -3.56 6.06
CA THR A 241 14.26 -3.84 4.63
C THR A 241 15.39 -4.83 4.30
N SER A 242 16.11 -5.34 5.28
CA SER A 242 17.26 -6.26 5.06
C SER A 242 16.88 -7.75 5.07
N HIS A 243 15.60 -8.08 5.23
CA HIS A 243 15.12 -9.44 5.42
C HIS A 243 14.26 -9.91 4.23
N PRO A 244 14.84 -10.61 3.24
CA PRO A 244 14.09 -11.09 2.08
C PRO A 244 12.96 -12.07 2.44
N GLU A 245 13.06 -12.80 3.55
CA GLU A 245 12.03 -13.71 4.05
C GLU A 245 10.77 -12.98 4.55
N TRP A 246 10.85 -11.69 4.82
CA TRP A 246 9.69 -10.85 5.16
C TRP A 246 9.12 -10.11 3.95
N THR A 247 9.70 -10.36 2.77
CA THR A 247 9.33 -9.68 1.52
C THR A 247 8.69 -10.66 0.54
N TRP A 248 7.59 -10.26 -0.05
CA TRP A 248 6.94 -10.97 -1.14
C TRP A 248 6.86 -10.09 -2.38
N SER A 249 7.10 -10.68 -3.57
CA SER A 249 7.18 -9.96 -4.83
C SER A 249 6.06 -10.40 -5.79
N GLN A 250 5.25 -9.43 -6.22
CA GLN A 250 4.25 -9.62 -7.26
C GLN A 250 4.87 -9.38 -8.64
N LYS A 251 5.01 -10.46 -9.41
CA LYS A 251 5.21 -10.39 -10.87
C LYS A 251 3.86 -10.35 -11.53
N TRP A 252 3.59 -9.26 -12.24
CA TRP A 252 2.28 -8.97 -12.75
C TRP A 252 1.96 -9.73 -14.04
N ASN A 253 0.74 -10.26 -14.13
CA ASN A 253 0.08 -10.63 -15.37
C ASN A 253 -1.13 -9.71 -15.59
N VAL A 254 -1.57 -9.59 -16.84
CA VAL A 254 -2.85 -8.93 -17.15
C VAL A 254 -3.97 -9.68 -16.41
N SER A 255 -4.97 -8.97 -15.94
CA SER A 255 -6.08 -9.47 -15.11
C SER A 255 -5.69 -10.00 -13.73
N ASP A 256 -4.48 -9.70 -13.23
CA ASP A 256 -4.19 -9.91 -11.82
C ASP A 256 -4.87 -8.82 -10.98
N LEU A 257 -5.50 -9.23 -9.87
CA LEU A 257 -5.94 -8.35 -8.81
C LEU A 257 -5.14 -8.64 -7.56
N ILE A 258 -4.54 -7.59 -6.99
CA ILE A 258 -3.83 -7.64 -5.71
C ILE A 258 -4.54 -6.73 -4.71
N MET A 259 -4.75 -7.21 -3.51
CA MET A 259 -5.17 -6.41 -2.36
C MET A 259 -4.10 -6.49 -1.27
N TRP A 260 -3.74 -5.35 -0.67
CA TRP A 260 -2.81 -5.33 0.47
C TRP A 260 -3.35 -4.54 1.65
N ASP A 261 -2.97 -5.00 2.85
CA ASP A 261 -3.26 -4.32 4.10
C ASP A 261 -2.21 -3.24 4.37
N ASN A 262 -2.60 -2.01 4.17
CA ASN A 262 -1.72 -0.84 4.36
C ASN A 262 -1.43 -0.53 5.84
N ARG A 263 -2.11 -1.21 6.76
CA ARG A 263 -1.96 -1.01 8.21
C ARG A 263 -0.74 -1.76 8.77
N CYS A 264 -0.32 -2.83 8.07
CA CYS A 264 0.74 -3.73 8.53
C CYS A 264 1.69 -4.20 7.43
N ALA A 265 1.58 -3.65 6.21
CA ALA A 265 2.52 -3.87 5.12
C ALA A 265 3.04 -2.55 4.55
N MET A 266 4.33 -2.52 4.20
CA MET A 266 4.89 -1.53 3.29
C MET A 266 4.99 -2.12 1.89
N HIS A 267 5.11 -1.26 0.87
CA HIS A 267 5.35 -1.71 -0.48
C HIS A 267 6.31 -0.79 -1.23
N SER A 268 6.93 -1.37 -2.26
CA SER A 268 7.79 -0.67 -3.22
C SER A 268 7.48 -1.16 -4.64
N ARG A 269 7.97 -0.47 -5.66
CA ARG A 269 7.79 -0.87 -7.05
C ARG A 269 9.07 -0.63 -7.83
N ASP A 270 9.48 -1.63 -8.60
CA ASP A 270 10.56 -1.50 -9.56
C ASP A 270 10.16 -0.57 -10.71
N GLY A 271 11.14 0.18 -11.20
CA GLY A 271 11.01 0.88 -12.45
C GLY A 271 10.90 -0.07 -13.64
N PHE A 272 10.52 0.45 -14.79
CA PHE A 272 10.45 -0.29 -16.04
C PHE A 272 10.76 0.60 -17.24
N ASP A 273 11.07 -0.02 -18.40
CA ASP A 273 11.36 0.73 -19.62
C ASP A 273 10.13 1.53 -20.09
N GLY A 274 10.25 2.85 -20.09
CA GLY A 274 9.15 3.78 -20.41
C GLY A 274 8.55 3.66 -21.81
N LYS A 275 9.15 2.86 -22.73
CA LYS A 275 8.55 2.53 -24.02
C LYS A 275 7.40 1.52 -23.90
N HIS A 276 7.33 0.77 -22.81
CA HIS A 276 6.23 -0.14 -22.51
C HIS A 276 5.17 0.57 -21.66
N ILE A 277 3.93 0.17 -21.84
CA ILE A 277 2.82 0.69 -21.03
C ILE A 277 2.59 -0.23 -19.83
N ARG A 278 2.39 0.41 -18.67
CA ARG A 278 1.81 -0.21 -17.48
C ARG A 278 0.53 0.54 -17.15
N LEU A 279 -0.62 -0.14 -17.18
CA LEU A 279 -1.91 0.45 -16.84
C LEU A 279 -2.61 -0.41 -15.81
N MET A 280 -2.89 0.19 -14.66
CA MET A 280 -3.62 -0.44 -13.57
C MET A 280 -4.63 0.52 -13.00
N HIS A 281 -5.76 -0.01 -12.52
CA HIS A 281 -6.74 0.77 -11.78
C HIS A 281 -6.67 0.41 -10.29
N ARG A 282 -6.72 1.42 -9.45
CA ARG A 282 -6.60 1.28 -7.99
C ARG A 282 -7.80 1.88 -7.28
N THR A 283 -8.40 1.11 -6.38
CA THR A 283 -9.28 1.59 -5.32
C THR A 283 -8.55 1.61 -3.98
N VAL A 284 -9.01 2.46 -3.07
CA VAL A 284 -8.45 2.65 -1.74
C VAL A 284 -9.60 2.65 -0.74
N LEU A 285 -9.46 1.89 0.35
CA LEU A 285 -10.44 1.81 1.42
C LEU A 285 -10.16 2.86 2.50
N LEU A 286 -11.20 3.52 2.98
CA LEU A 286 -11.09 4.39 4.14
C LEU A 286 -10.51 3.62 5.33
N GLY A 287 -9.57 4.24 6.01
CA GLY A 287 -8.90 3.65 7.18
C GLY A 287 -9.23 4.35 8.47
N ASP A 288 -8.49 3.99 9.50
CA ASP A 288 -8.62 4.46 10.87
C ASP A 288 -7.38 5.27 11.27
N LYS A 289 -7.56 6.17 12.24
CA LYS A 289 -6.42 6.84 12.84
C LYS A 289 -5.53 5.80 13.55
N PRO A 290 -4.23 5.73 13.23
CA PRO A 290 -3.30 4.81 13.90
C PRO A 290 -3.22 5.06 15.41
N PHE A 291 -3.23 3.98 16.21
CA PHE A 291 -3.15 4.00 17.67
C PHE A 291 -2.29 2.88 18.22
#